data_8659714ba07f81444bdcba53da82013d
#
_entry.id   8659714ba07f81444bdcba53da82013d
#
_cell.length_a   1.000
_cell.length_b   1.000
_cell.length_c   1.000
_cell.angle_alpha   90.00
_cell.angle_beta   90.00
_cell.angle_gamma   90.00
#
_symmetry.space_group_name_H-M   'P 1'
#
loop_
_entity.id
_entity.type
_entity.pdbx_description
1 polymer ?
#
loop_
_entity_poly.entity_id
_entity_poly.type
_entity_poly.pdbx_seq_one_letter_code
_entity_poly.pdbx_strand_id
1 'polypeptide(L)'
;MRSGPKGDGMIIGVSRDSIQRNVLPTLYKILGFPIPTSKTMQTQLYGRTIYFVGAHDESSVRKIQGSTLAFAYVDEATCIPLPFWRMLLSRLSITGSQLFATCNPEGPAHWLKKDFIDRHQDLDLVYWNFTLDDNPSLDESYKTNLKKEYSGMWYARYILGEWAVSHGLIYDSFTNDNIYVNDTANPNYYIMGIDYGTTNPTAAVIIAVTPQQWPQLRVQQEYYYDSAVKGRSKTDQELVQDLKDFIGWKNMRTIYIDPAAASLKIALRQADLPVID
;
A
#
# COMPACT_ATOMS: atom_id res chain seq x y z
N MET A 1 25.59 -4.07 14.38
CA MET A 1 26.26 -2.79 14.68
C MET A 1 27.74 -2.92 15.05
N ARG A 2 28.17 -3.84 15.91
CA ARG A 2 29.60 -4.04 16.23
C ARG A 2 30.40 -4.62 15.09
N SER A 3 29.85 -5.60 14.40
CA SER A 3 30.40 -6.25 13.20
C SER A 3 29.74 -5.69 11.95
N GLY A 4 30.32 -5.88 10.81
CA GLY A 4 29.81 -5.40 9.51
C GLY A 4 30.55 -4.15 8.99
N PRO A 5 30.18 -3.66 7.79
CA PRO A 5 30.91 -2.59 7.10
C PRO A 5 30.93 -1.29 7.93
N LYS A 6 32.02 -0.55 7.85
CA LYS A 6 32.12 0.78 8.49
C LYS A 6 31.21 1.78 7.79
N GLY A 7 30.59 2.66 8.55
CA GLY A 7 29.70 3.70 8.02
C GLY A 7 28.50 3.92 8.94
N ASP A 8 27.70 4.90 8.59
CA ASP A 8 26.53 5.31 9.37
C ASP A 8 25.38 4.32 9.26
N GLY A 9 24.50 4.34 10.25
CA GLY A 9 23.30 3.51 10.27
C GLY A 9 22.04 4.35 10.37
N MET A 10 20.90 3.73 10.04
CA MET A 10 19.60 4.38 10.15
C MET A 10 18.59 3.45 10.79
N ILE A 11 17.81 3.99 11.72
CA ILE A 11 16.65 3.33 12.33
C ILE A 11 15.41 4.09 11.91
N ILE A 12 14.50 3.39 11.26
CA ILE A 12 13.30 3.94 10.64
C ILE A 12 12.06 3.38 11.35
N GLY A 13 11.08 4.21 11.55
CA GLY A 13 9.74 3.85 11.98
C GLY A 13 8.72 4.75 11.29
N VAL A 14 7.43 4.52 11.50
CA VAL A 14 6.35 5.34 10.93
C VAL A 14 6.48 6.80 11.35
N SER A 15 6.83 7.05 12.61
CA SER A 15 7.07 8.39 13.14
C SER A 15 8.25 8.40 14.12
N ARG A 16 8.73 9.59 14.50
CA ARG A 16 9.74 9.72 15.56
C ARG A 16 9.22 9.19 16.89
N ASP A 17 7.94 9.44 17.17
CA ASP A 17 7.30 8.99 18.41
C ASP A 17 7.17 7.47 18.46
N SER A 18 6.90 6.82 17.34
CA SER A 18 6.87 5.35 17.28
C SER A 18 8.26 4.75 17.55
N ILE A 19 9.33 5.34 17.02
CA ILE A 19 10.70 4.92 17.30
C ILE A 19 11.01 5.08 18.79
N GLN A 20 10.65 6.20 19.39
CA GLN A 20 10.88 6.46 20.81
C GLN A 20 10.16 5.48 21.73
N ARG A 21 8.93 5.11 21.39
CA ARG A 21 8.11 4.20 22.21
C ARG A 21 8.44 2.72 21.98
N ASN A 22 8.67 2.33 20.74
CA ASN A 22 8.75 0.91 20.38
C ASN A 22 10.19 0.41 20.26
N VAL A 23 11.08 1.21 19.64
CA VAL A 23 12.43 0.76 19.27
C VAL A 23 13.46 1.10 20.36
N LEU A 24 13.47 2.35 20.82
CA LEU A 24 14.52 2.80 21.77
C LEU A 24 14.49 2.04 23.10
N PRO A 25 13.33 1.73 23.74
CA PRO A 25 13.31 0.97 24.99
C PRO A 25 13.87 -0.44 24.82
N THR A 26 13.56 -1.09 23.71
CA THR A 26 14.08 -2.44 23.39
C THR A 26 15.59 -2.39 23.14
N LEU A 27 16.02 -1.40 22.34
CA LEU A 27 17.45 -1.20 22.07
C LEU A 27 18.23 -0.89 23.35
N TYR A 28 17.66 -0.07 24.25
CA TYR A 28 18.20 0.20 25.58
C TYR A 28 18.41 -1.09 26.41
N LYS A 29 17.40 -1.96 26.47
CA LYS A 29 17.52 -3.25 27.19
C LYS A 29 18.65 -4.11 26.62
N ILE A 30 18.80 -4.16 25.30
CA ILE A 30 19.84 -4.94 24.64
C ILE A 30 21.24 -4.37 24.90
N LEU A 31 21.40 -3.05 24.89
CA LEU A 31 22.68 -2.37 25.04
C LEU A 31 23.11 -2.25 26.49
N GLY A 32 22.17 -2.23 27.43
CA GLY A 32 22.41 -2.07 28.87
C GLY A 32 22.72 -0.61 29.29
N PHE A 33 22.54 0.37 28.39
CA PHE A 33 22.73 1.78 28.69
C PHE A 33 21.76 2.65 27.87
N PRO A 34 21.39 3.86 28.39
CA PRO A 34 20.52 4.78 27.69
C PRO A 34 21.15 5.29 26.40
N ILE A 35 20.32 5.42 25.37
CA ILE A 35 20.72 5.99 24.10
C ILE A 35 20.34 7.47 24.13
N PRO A 36 21.29 8.38 24.32
CA PRO A 36 21.01 9.80 24.25
C PRO A 36 20.64 10.16 22.81
N THR A 37 19.43 10.62 22.61
CA THR A 37 19.00 11.16 21.33
C THR A 37 19.16 12.68 21.34
N SER A 38 19.87 13.20 20.37
CA SER A 38 19.97 14.64 20.17
C SER A 38 18.65 15.23 19.66
N LYS A 39 18.48 16.55 19.69
CA LYS A 39 17.36 17.25 19.04
C LYS A 39 17.26 16.91 17.55
N THR A 40 18.36 16.55 16.91
CA THR A 40 18.45 16.13 15.51
C THR A 40 18.12 14.65 15.30
N MET A 41 17.67 13.95 16.34
CA MET A 41 17.33 12.51 16.27
C MET A 41 18.47 11.65 15.71
N GLN A 42 19.64 11.79 16.31
CA GLN A 42 20.81 10.96 16.04
C GLN A 42 21.60 10.67 17.29
N THR A 43 22.39 9.62 17.27
CA THR A 43 23.29 9.22 18.36
C THR A 43 24.58 8.63 17.82
N GLN A 44 25.57 8.49 18.67
CA GLN A 44 26.83 7.78 18.38
C GLN A 44 26.81 6.41 19.08
N LEU A 45 26.90 5.33 18.31
CA LEU A 45 27.01 3.96 18.81
C LEU A 45 28.16 3.23 18.12
N TYR A 46 29.09 2.70 18.92
CA TYR A 46 30.23 1.94 18.40
C TYR A 46 31.03 2.68 17.31
N GLY A 47 31.21 4.01 17.47
CA GLY A 47 31.93 4.83 16.50
C GLY A 47 31.20 5.12 15.21
N ARG A 48 29.88 4.91 15.17
CA ARG A 48 29.02 5.18 14.02
C ARG A 48 27.92 6.16 14.38
N THR A 49 27.56 7.02 13.45
CA THR A 49 26.34 7.83 13.59
C THR A 49 25.12 6.98 13.27
N ILE A 50 24.15 7.00 14.15
CA ILE A 50 22.85 6.34 13.97
C ILE A 50 21.78 7.40 13.88
N TYR A 51 21.10 7.47 12.75
CA TYR A 51 19.98 8.39 12.49
C TYR A 51 18.66 7.73 12.83
N PHE A 52 17.72 8.47 13.41
CA PHE A 52 16.35 8.03 13.68
C PHE A 52 15.40 8.83 12.78
N VAL A 53 14.69 8.14 11.87
CA VAL A 53 13.90 8.78 10.82
C VAL A 53 12.47 8.26 10.81
N GLY A 54 11.50 9.18 10.99
CA GLY A 54 10.08 8.89 10.77
C GLY A 54 9.72 8.99 9.28
N ALA A 55 9.05 7.97 8.76
CA ALA A 55 8.69 7.82 7.35
C ALA A 55 7.18 7.55 7.19
N HIS A 56 6.34 8.53 7.52
CA HIS A 56 4.87 8.40 7.51
C HIS A 56 4.23 8.73 6.16
N ASP A 57 4.93 9.44 5.27
CA ASP A 57 4.44 9.87 3.97
C ASP A 57 5.54 9.82 2.90
N GLU A 58 5.14 9.98 1.64
CA GLU A 58 6.06 9.99 0.49
C GLU A 58 7.07 11.13 0.55
N SER A 59 6.73 12.28 1.14
CA SER A 59 7.63 13.42 1.26
C SER A 59 8.84 13.12 2.15
N SER A 60 8.71 12.11 3.00
CA SER A 60 9.77 11.62 3.89
C SER A 60 11.01 11.11 3.15
N VAL A 61 10.90 10.79 1.87
CA VAL A 61 12.02 10.45 0.97
C VAL A 61 13.13 11.50 1.04
N ARG A 62 12.77 12.78 1.14
CA ARG A 62 13.73 13.89 1.21
C ARG A 62 14.65 13.82 2.44
N LYS A 63 14.20 13.19 3.53
CA LYS A 63 14.97 13.09 4.79
C LYS A 63 16.19 12.17 4.65
N ILE A 64 16.17 11.24 3.69
CA ILE A 64 17.23 10.25 3.48
C ILE A 64 17.99 10.44 2.18
N GLN A 65 17.56 11.39 1.37
CA GLN A 65 18.21 11.71 0.11
C GLN A 65 19.65 12.20 0.37
N GLY A 66 20.62 11.64 -0.34
CA GLY A 66 22.04 11.94 -0.16
C GLY A 66 22.74 11.17 0.95
N SER A 67 22.02 10.36 1.76
CA SER A 67 22.67 9.51 2.77
C SER A 67 23.44 8.36 2.13
N THR A 68 24.48 7.90 2.82
CA THR A 68 25.24 6.67 2.50
C THR A 68 25.27 5.81 3.76
N LEU A 69 24.67 4.62 3.70
CA LEU A 69 24.41 3.80 4.88
C LEU A 69 25.13 2.46 4.82
N ALA A 70 25.68 2.06 5.97
CA ALA A 70 26.24 0.73 6.20
C ALA A 70 25.18 -0.27 6.65
N PHE A 71 24.12 0.21 7.31
CA PHE A 71 22.97 -0.61 7.67
C PHE A 71 21.72 0.24 7.87
N ALA A 72 20.56 -0.41 7.75
CA ALA A 72 19.28 0.15 8.15
C ALA A 72 18.46 -0.88 8.94
N TYR A 73 17.65 -0.38 9.88
CA TYR A 73 16.59 -1.14 10.53
C TYR A 73 15.27 -0.41 10.32
N VAL A 74 14.24 -1.13 9.88
CA VAL A 74 12.91 -0.60 9.64
C VAL A 74 11.91 -1.31 10.55
N ASP A 75 11.28 -0.56 11.42
CA ASP A 75 10.19 -1.03 12.27
C ASP A 75 8.86 -0.79 11.55
N GLU A 76 7.98 -1.80 11.58
CA GLU A 76 6.66 -1.74 10.93
C GLU A 76 6.75 -1.44 9.41
N ALA A 77 7.54 -2.23 8.68
CA ALA A 77 7.84 -1.98 7.27
C ALA A 77 6.61 -1.92 6.36
N THR A 78 5.51 -2.59 6.71
CA THR A 78 4.24 -2.49 5.98
C THR A 78 3.60 -1.09 6.05
N CYS A 79 3.92 -0.32 7.08
CA CYS A 79 3.42 1.05 7.26
C CYS A 79 4.30 2.11 6.57
N ILE A 80 5.41 1.71 5.94
CA ILE A 80 6.34 2.62 5.28
C ILE A 80 5.95 2.80 3.80
N PRO A 81 5.91 4.02 3.27
CA PRO A 81 5.60 4.26 1.86
C PRO A 81 6.62 3.58 0.92
N LEU A 82 6.15 2.94 -0.14
CA LEU A 82 7.00 2.28 -1.14
C LEU A 82 8.08 3.21 -1.74
N PRO A 83 7.82 4.49 -2.09
CA PRO A 83 8.86 5.40 -2.56
C PRO A 83 10.00 5.60 -1.54
N PHE A 84 9.67 5.67 -0.24
CA PHE A 84 10.67 5.77 0.82
C PHE A 84 11.52 4.48 0.90
N TRP A 85 10.87 3.32 0.86
CA TRP A 85 11.55 2.03 0.87
C TRP A 85 12.53 1.89 -0.30
N ARG A 86 12.10 2.21 -1.51
CA ARG A 86 12.96 2.17 -2.71
C ARG A 86 14.15 3.13 -2.61
N MET A 87 13.92 4.34 -2.09
CA MET A 87 15.01 5.29 -1.82
C MET A 87 15.97 4.72 -0.78
N LEU A 88 15.49 4.13 0.31
CA LEU A 88 16.32 3.54 1.36
C LEU A 88 17.24 2.45 0.81
N LEU A 89 16.73 1.55 -0.04
CA LEU A 89 17.56 0.52 -0.69
C LEU A 89 18.71 1.15 -1.49
N SER A 90 18.47 2.24 -2.19
CA SER A 90 19.51 2.95 -2.95
C SER A 90 20.55 3.66 -2.07
N ARG A 91 20.26 3.85 -0.77
CA ARG A 91 21.21 4.45 0.19
C ARG A 91 22.17 3.44 0.81
N LEU A 92 21.84 2.16 0.74
CA LEU A 92 22.68 1.05 1.21
C LEU A 92 23.78 0.73 0.18
N SER A 93 24.62 1.70 -0.14
CA SER A 93 25.62 1.61 -1.20
C SER A 93 27.01 1.18 -0.73
N ILE A 94 27.19 0.97 0.56
CA ILE A 94 28.46 0.46 1.11
C ILE A 94 28.49 -1.06 0.91
N THR A 95 29.62 -1.56 0.44
CA THR A 95 29.83 -3.01 0.24
C THR A 95 29.56 -3.79 1.53
N GLY A 96 28.66 -4.78 1.48
CA GLY A 96 28.25 -5.56 2.64
C GLY A 96 27.24 -4.85 3.54
N SER A 97 26.63 -3.74 3.10
CA SER A 97 25.52 -3.11 3.81
C SER A 97 24.34 -4.04 3.94
N GLN A 98 23.59 -3.89 5.03
CA GLN A 98 22.45 -4.75 5.35
C GLN A 98 21.22 -3.94 5.74
N LEU A 99 20.04 -4.45 5.39
CA LEU A 99 18.75 -3.96 5.83
C LEU A 99 18.03 -5.04 6.63
N PHE A 100 17.57 -4.68 7.82
CA PHE A 100 16.70 -5.51 8.64
C PHE A 100 15.35 -4.81 8.74
N ALA A 101 14.27 -5.58 8.63
CA ALA A 101 12.92 -5.04 8.75
C ALA A 101 12.03 -5.98 9.55
N THR A 102 11.13 -5.40 10.33
CA THR A 102 10.06 -6.11 11.01
C THR A 102 8.71 -5.58 10.52
N CYS A 103 7.72 -6.43 10.45
CA CYS A 103 6.36 -6.01 10.12
C CYS A 103 5.33 -7.02 10.63
N ASN A 104 4.12 -6.55 10.83
CA ASN A 104 2.94 -7.40 10.84
C ASN A 104 2.44 -7.56 9.40
N PRO A 105 1.95 -8.75 9.00
CA PRO A 105 1.39 -8.95 7.68
C PRO A 105 0.21 -8.02 7.41
N GLU A 106 0.10 -7.58 6.17
CA GLU A 106 -1.03 -6.83 5.62
C GLU A 106 -1.83 -7.71 4.62
N GLY A 107 -2.52 -7.12 3.67
CA GLY A 107 -3.14 -7.87 2.59
C GLY A 107 -2.12 -8.47 1.61
N PRO A 108 -2.45 -9.57 0.92
CA PRO A 108 -1.54 -10.24 -0.02
C PRO A 108 -1.15 -9.37 -1.23
N ALA A 109 -1.93 -8.33 -1.52
CA ALA A 109 -1.61 -7.36 -2.59
C ALA A 109 -0.61 -6.28 -2.17
N HIS A 110 -0.20 -6.25 -0.89
CA HIS A 110 0.73 -5.23 -0.39
C HIS A 110 2.09 -5.32 -1.11
N TRP A 111 2.69 -4.16 -1.44
CA TRP A 111 3.95 -4.08 -2.18
C TRP A 111 5.10 -4.87 -1.54
N LEU A 112 5.21 -4.86 -0.20
CA LEU A 112 6.26 -5.60 0.52
C LEU A 112 6.14 -7.11 0.27
N LYS A 113 4.91 -7.64 0.22
CA LYS A 113 4.63 -9.03 -0.10
C LYS A 113 4.97 -9.32 -1.56
N LYS A 114 4.33 -8.62 -2.49
CA LYS A 114 4.43 -8.90 -3.94
C LYS A 114 5.80 -8.64 -4.54
N ASP A 115 6.39 -7.47 -4.22
CA ASP A 115 7.61 -7.02 -4.88
C ASP A 115 8.88 -7.57 -4.22
N PHE A 116 8.80 -8.01 -2.96
CA PHE A 116 9.96 -8.45 -2.18
C PHE A 116 9.81 -9.86 -1.63
N ILE A 117 8.83 -10.14 -0.74
CA ILE A 117 8.75 -11.43 -0.07
C ILE A 117 8.48 -12.56 -1.05
N ASP A 118 7.52 -12.42 -1.97
CA ASP A 118 7.21 -13.45 -2.97
C ASP A 118 8.34 -13.67 -3.97
N ARG A 119 9.22 -12.69 -4.09
CA ARG A 119 10.39 -12.72 -4.98
C ARG A 119 11.70 -12.93 -4.23
N HIS A 120 11.66 -13.40 -2.97
CA HIS A 120 12.87 -13.55 -2.15
C HIS A 120 13.94 -14.44 -2.78
N GLN A 121 13.56 -15.41 -3.63
CA GLN A 121 14.50 -16.26 -4.35
C GLN A 121 15.28 -15.53 -5.47
N ASP A 122 14.68 -14.47 -6.04
CA ASP A 122 15.30 -13.65 -7.09
C ASP A 122 16.10 -12.48 -6.50
N LEU A 123 15.93 -12.21 -5.20
CA LEU A 123 16.54 -11.09 -4.50
C LEU A 123 17.51 -11.59 -3.44
N ASP A 124 18.51 -10.78 -3.10
CA ASP A 124 19.36 -11.04 -1.92
C ASP A 124 18.56 -10.71 -0.63
N LEU A 125 17.54 -11.54 -0.38
CA LEU A 125 16.58 -11.36 0.69
C LEU A 125 16.27 -12.69 1.38
N VAL A 126 16.34 -12.66 2.72
CA VAL A 126 15.89 -13.75 3.58
C VAL A 126 14.74 -13.22 4.43
N TYR A 127 13.67 -13.99 4.55
CA TYR A 127 12.58 -13.65 5.45
C TYR A 127 12.26 -14.81 6.39
N TRP A 128 11.75 -14.46 7.55
CA TRP A 128 11.26 -15.39 8.55
C TRP A 128 9.83 -15.02 8.91
N ASN A 129 8.98 -16.02 9.01
CA ASN A 129 7.63 -15.85 9.52
C ASN A 129 7.58 -16.36 10.98
N PHE A 130 7.02 -15.55 11.86
CA PHE A 130 6.82 -15.88 13.26
C PHE A 130 5.33 -15.81 13.60
N THR A 131 4.88 -16.76 14.35
CA THR A 131 3.53 -16.81 14.91
C THR A 131 3.53 -16.29 16.35
N LEU A 132 2.34 -16.10 16.93
CA LEU A 132 2.23 -15.75 18.35
C LEU A 132 2.92 -16.80 19.24
N ASP A 133 2.87 -18.08 18.86
CA ASP A 133 3.43 -19.17 19.64
C ASP A 133 4.96 -19.18 19.66
N ASP A 134 5.60 -18.65 18.64
CA ASP A 134 7.05 -18.56 18.54
C ASP A 134 7.67 -17.54 19.51
N ASN A 135 6.84 -16.72 20.19
CA ASN A 135 7.34 -15.75 21.15
C ASN A 135 7.45 -16.36 22.56
N PRO A 136 8.66 -16.72 23.03
CA PRO A 136 8.85 -17.34 24.32
C PRO A 136 8.69 -16.37 25.51
N SER A 137 8.63 -15.07 25.24
CA SER A 137 8.52 -14.04 26.27
C SER A 137 7.08 -13.80 26.72
N LEU A 138 6.10 -14.35 26.00
CA LEU A 138 4.68 -14.19 26.30
C LEU A 138 4.18 -15.32 27.20
N ASP A 139 3.38 -14.95 28.17
CA ASP A 139 2.69 -15.90 29.06
C ASP A 139 1.65 -16.72 28.26
N GLU A 140 1.53 -18.01 28.60
CA GLU A 140 0.61 -18.92 27.91
C GLU A 140 -0.86 -18.54 28.11
N SER A 141 -1.20 -17.96 29.27
CA SER A 141 -2.56 -17.47 29.52
C SER A 141 -2.90 -16.28 28.60
N TYR A 142 -1.93 -15.39 28.36
CA TYR A 142 -2.07 -14.28 27.40
C TYR A 142 -2.26 -14.79 25.97
N LYS A 143 -1.41 -15.73 25.51
CA LYS A 143 -1.55 -16.34 24.19
C LYS A 143 -2.91 -16.98 23.99
N THR A 144 -3.37 -17.75 24.99
CA THR A 144 -4.66 -18.43 24.96
C THR A 144 -5.83 -17.45 24.88
N ASN A 145 -5.79 -16.37 25.65
CA ASN A 145 -6.83 -15.35 25.65
C ASN A 145 -6.88 -14.61 24.32
N LEU A 146 -5.72 -14.19 23.79
CA LEU A 146 -5.64 -13.49 22.51
C LEU A 146 -6.17 -14.36 21.35
N LYS A 147 -5.88 -15.67 21.35
CA LYS A 147 -6.42 -16.61 20.38
C LYS A 147 -7.94 -16.77 20.44
N LYS A 148 -8.56 -16.56 21.62
CA LYS A 148 -10.03 -16.57 21.79
C LYS A 148 -10.67 -15.26 21.34
N GLU A 149 -9.99 -14.15 21.55
CA GLU A 149 -10.47 -12.81 21.23
C GLU A 149 -10.40 -12.52 19.73
N TYR A 150 -9.35 -12.98 19.06
CA TYR A 150 -9.15 -12.73 17.64
C TYR A 150 -9.86 -13.77 16.78
N SER A 151 -10.44 -13.32 15.69
CA SER A 151 -11.10 -14.16 14.69
C SER A 151 -10.82 -13.63 13.27
N GLY A 152 -11.08 -14.46 12.27
CA GLY A 152 -10.95 -14.08 10.86
C GLY A 152 -9.57 -13.52 10.51
N MET A 153 -9.54 -12.35 9.86
CA MET A 153 -8.30 -11.70 9.42
C MET A 153 -7.36 -11.35 10.58
N TRP A 154 -7.91 -10.90 11.72
CA TRP A 154 -7.10 -10.57 12.89
C TRP A 154 -6.36 -11.79 13.43
N TYR A 155 -7.04 -12.94 13.46
CA TYR A 155 -6.42 -14.19 13.83
C TYR A 155 -5.33 -14.60 12.82
N ALA A 156 -5.64 -14.57 11.52
CA ALA A 156 -4.68 -14.89 10.48
C ALA A 156 -3.42 -14.01 10.56
N ARG A 157 -3.60 -12.68 10.65
CA ARG A 157 -2.48 -11.73 10.64
C ARG A 157 -1.65 -11.73 11.93
N TYR A 158 -2.31 -11.69 13.10
CA TYR A 158 -1.61 -11.44 14.36
C TYR A 158 -1.34 -12.70 15.17
N ILE A 159 -2.03 -13.81 14.90
CA ILE A 159 -1.77 -15.10 15.56
C ILE A 159 -0.91 -15.99 14.66
N LEU A 160 -1.29 -16.13 13.38
CA LEU A 160 -0.61 -17.04 12.43
C LEU A 160 0.49 -16.36 11.61
N GLY A 161 0.57 -15.04 11.61
CA GLY A 161 1.54 -14.29 10.79
C GLY A 161 1.28 -14.38 9.29
N GLU A 162 0.03 -14.55 8.88
CA GLU A 162 -0.36 -14.72 7.48
C GLU A 162 -0.73 -13.40 6.80
N TRP A 163 -0.37 -13.26 5.53
CA TRP A 163 -0.81 -12.17 4.67
C TRP A 163 -2.25 -12.42 4.24
N ALA A 164 -3.19 -11.94 5.03
CA ALA A 164 -4.61 -12.23 4.87
C ALA A 164 -5.39 -10.99 4.45
N VAL A 165 -6.42 -11.23 3.64
CA VAL A 165 -7.39 -10.20 3.26
C VAL A 165 -8.38 -9.99 4.39
N SER A 166 -8.79 -8.76 4.60
CA SER A 166 -9.86 -8.42 5.56
C SER A 166 -11.16 -9.15 5.19
N HIS A 167 -11.75 -9.84 6.16
CA HIS A 167 -13.18 -10.16 6.12
C HIS A 167 -13.98 -8.85 6.26
N GLY A 168 -14.10 -8.16 5.22
CA GLY A 168 -14.72 -6.83 5.11
C GLY A 168 -14.57 -6.34 3.70
N LEU A 169 -14.01 -7.18 2.81
CA LEU A 169 -14.18 -6.98 1.39
C LEU A 169 -15.69 -7.06 1.12
N ILE A 170 -16.23 -6.00 0.57
CA ILE A 170 -17.63 -5.99 0.10
C ILE A 170 -17.88 -7.18 -0.84
N TYR A 171 -16.82 -7.65 -1.51
CA TYR A 171 -16.81 -8.79 -2.42
C TYR A 171 -15.76 -9.81 -1.99
N ASP A 172 -15.96 -10.49 -0.87
CA ASP A 172 -15.05 -11.53 -0.33
C ASP A 172 -14.99 -12.79 -1.22
N SER A 173 -16.03 -13.00 -2.02
CA SER A 173 -16.13 -14.08 -3.02
C SER A 173 -15.42 -13.76 -4.35
N PHE A 174 -14.80 -12.59 -4.50
CA PHE A 174 -14.07 -12.24 -5.72
C PHE A 174 -12.75 -13.04 -5.80
N THR A 175 -12.65 -13.90 -6.80
CA THR A 175 -11.50 -14.79 -7.07
C THR A 175 -11.02 -14.64 -8.51
N ASN A 176 -9.94 -15.34 -8.85
CA ASN A 176 -9.49 -15.41 -10.25
C ASN A 176 -10.52 -15.98 -11.21
N ASP A 177 -11.47 -16.77 -10.72
CA ASP A 177 -12.57 -17.29 -11.54
C ASP A 177 -13.56 -16.20 -11.99
N ASN A 178 -13.51 -15.03 -11.35
CA ASN A 178 -14.28 -13.86 -11.75
C ASN A 178 -13.58 -13.02 -12.84
N ILE A 179 -12.37 -13.41 -13.26
CA ILE A 179 -11.59 -12.69 -14.27
C ILE A 179 -11.73 -13.42 -15.62
N TYR A 180 -12.28 -12.73 -16.60
CA TYR A 180 -12.49 -13.25 -17.97
C TYR A 180 -11.43 -12.69 -18.91
N VAL A 181 -10.62 -13.57 -19.51
CA VAL A 181 -9.54 -13.17 -20.42
C VAL A 181 -10.06 -12.95 -21.84
N ASN A 182 -11.10 -13.70 -22.26
CA ASN A 182 -11.71 -13.61 -23.58
C ASN A 182 -13.23 -13.51 -23.44
N ASP A 183 -13.77 -12.30 -23.47
CA ASP A 183 -15.21 -12.07 -23.44
C ASP A 183 -15.76 -12.11 -24.88
N THR A 184 -16.43 -13.18 -25.22
CA THR A 184 -17.10 -13.39 -26.53
C THR A 184 -18.57 -13.02 -26.50
N ALA A 185 -19.11 -12.57 -25.38
CA ALA A 185 -20.53 -12.27 -25.26
C ALA A 185 -20.88 -10.94 -25.90
N ASN A 186 -22.03 -10.90 -26.61
CA ASN A 186 -22.61 -9.70 -27.16
C ASN A 186 -23.49 -9.01 -26.10
N PRO A 187 -23.10 -7.89 -25.49
CA PRO A 187 -23.93 -7.22 -24.51
C PRO A 187 -25.13 -6.53 -25.18
N ASN A 188 -26.26 -6.50 -24.47
CA ASN A 188 -27.43 -5.78 -24.92
C ASN A 188 -27.22 -4.26 -24.89
N TYR A 189 -26.51 -3.80 -23.84
CA TYR A 189 -26.15 -2.40 -23.65
C TYR A 189 -24.99 -2.30 -22.65
N TYR A 190 -24.49 -1.07 -22.50
CA TYR A 190 -23.47 -0.75 -21.52
C TYR A 190 -23.99 0.26 -20.51
N ILE A 191 -23.45 0.19 -19.30
CA ILE A 191 -23.58 1.22 -18.27
C ILE A 191 -22.20 1.67 -17.85
N MET A 192 -22.09 2.89 -17.33
CA MET A 192 -20.82 3.41 -16.82
C MET A 192 -21.02 4.00 -15.43
N GLY A 193 -20.10 3.71 -14.50
CA GLY A 193 -19.99 4.36 -13.23
C GLY A 193 -18.79 5.30 -13.23
N ILE A 194 -18.93 6.52 -12.70
CA ILE A 194 -17.88 7.52 -12.60
C ILE A 194 -17.70 7.92 -11.13
N ASP A 195 -16.48 7.81 -10.63
CA ASP A 195 -16.00 8.44 -9.40
C ASP A 195 -15.18 9.68 -9.78
N TYR A 196 -15.73 10.86 -9.51
CA TYR A 196 -15.15 12.14 -9.92
C TYR A 196 -14.31 12.77 -8.83
N GLY A 197 -13.01 12.86 -9.07
CA GLY A 197 -12.08 13.56 -8.18
C GLY A 197 -11.52 14.84 -8.81
N THR A 198 -11.53 15.95 -8.07
CA THR A 198 -10.87 17.21 -8.47
C THR A 198 -9.41 17.25 -8.04
N THR A 199 -9.12 16.81 -6.82
CA THR A 199 -7.76 16.64 -6.26
C THR A 199 -7.36 15.17 -6.17
N ASN A 200 -8.31 14.28 -5.97
CA ASN A 200 -8.16 12.84 -6.05
C ASN A 200 -8.28 12.37 -7.52
N PRO A 201 -7.85 11.17 -7.83
CA PRO A 201 -8.05 10.59 -9.16
C PRO A 201 -9.52 10.57 -9.59
N THR A 202 -9.76 10.78 -10.89
CA THR A 202 -11.06 10.47 -11.51
C THR A 202 -10.99 9.06 -12.11
N ALA A 203 -11.94 8.21 -11.76
CA ALA A 203 -12.05 6.86 -12.28
C ALA A 203 -13.43 6.63 -12.94
N ALA A 204 -13.46 5.81 -13.98
CA ALA A 204 -14.71 5.33 -14.55
C ALA A 204 -14.59 3.88 -15.00
N VAL A 205 -15.67 3.12 -14.87
CA VAL A 205 -15.75 1.73 -15.32
C VAL A 205 -16.91 1.54 -16.28
N ILE A 206 -16.67 0.84 -17.38
CA ILE A 206 -17.72 0.40 -18.32
C ILE A 206 -18.09 -1.04 -18.00
N ILE A 207 -19.37 -1.26 -17.79
CA ILE A 207 -19.96 -2.55 -17.49
C ILE A 207 -20.85 -2.97 -18.65
N ALA A 208 -20.56 -4.13 -19.22
CA ALA A 208 -21.41 -4.78 -20.20
C ALA A 208 -22.57 -5.50 -19.51
N VAL A 209 -23.77 -5.35 -20.03
CA VAL A 209 -25.00 -5.93 -19.48
C VAL A 209 -25.62 -6.92 -20.46
N THR A 210 -25.76 -8.17 -20.01
CA THR A 210 -26.40 -9.29 -20.74
C THR A 210 -27.41 -9.99 -19.84
N PRO A 211 -28.65 -9.47 -19.73
CA PRO A 211 -29.61 -9.95 -18.73
C PRO A 211 -29.97 -11.43 -18.79
N GLN A 212 -29.79 -12.05 -19.94
CA GLN A 212 -30.18 -13.45 -20.19
C GLN A 212 -29.01 -14.42 -20.21
N GLN A 213 -27.80 -13.95 -19.93
CA GLN A 213 -26.58 -14.76 -19.85
C GLN A 213 -25.89 -14.60 -18.52
N TRP A 214 -25.32 -15.67 -18.01
CA TRP A 214 -24.47 -15.60 -16.85
C TRP A 214 -22.99 -15.50 -17.29
N PRO A 215 -22.19 -14.60 -16.73
CA PRO A 215 -22.57 -13.54 -15.80
C PRO A 215 -23.31 -12.39 -16.48
N GLN A 216 -24.32 -11.85 -15.78
CA GLN A 216 -25.17 -10.79 -16.35
C GLN A 216 -24.45 -9.44 -16.46
N LEU A 217 -23.48 -9.17 -15.59
CA LEU A 217 -22.69 -7.96 -15.52
C LEU A 217 -21.21 -8.29 -15.66
N ARG A 218 -20.51 -7.56 -16.52
CA ARG A 218 -19.08 -7.74 -16.74
C ARG A 218 -18.39 -6.38 -16.86
N VAL A 219 -17.43 -6.11 -15.98
CA VAL A 219 -16.54 -4.96 -16.10
C VAL A 219 -15.64 -5.21 -17.31
N GLN A 220 -15.68 -4.33 -18.30
CA GLN A 220 -14.91 -4.48 -19.53
C GLN A 220 -13.74 -3.53 -19.65
N GLN A 221 -13.89 -2.31 -19.17
CA GLN A 221 -12.88 -1.27 -19.33
C GLN A 221 -12.86 -0.38 -18.12
N GLU A 222 -11.69 0.15 -17.83
CA GLU A 222 -11.42 1.13 -16.79
C GLU A 222 -10.78 2.37 -17.41
N TYR A 223 -11.25 3.53 -17.00
CA TYR A 223 -10.60 4.82 -17.19
C TYR A 223 -10.06 5.30 -15.85
N TYR A 224 -8.83 5.78 -15.83
CA TYR A 224 -8.22 6.29 -14.61
C TYR A 224 -7.34 7.51 -14.93
N TYR A 225 -7.60 8.61 -14.27
CA TYR A 225 -6.82 9.83 -14.41
C TYR A 225 -6.43 10.39 -13.05
N ASP A 226 -5.14 10.33 -12.72
CA ASP A 226 -4.56 10.88 -11.52
C ASP A 226 -3.83 12.18 -11.83
N SER A 227 -4.40 13.30 -11.38
CA SER A 227 -3.86 14.65 -11.59
C SER A 227 -2.51 14.85 -10.89
N ALA A 228 -2.28 14.20 -9.75
CA ALA A 228 -1.02 14.31 -9.02
C ALA A 228 0.12 13.61 -9.78
N VAL A 229 -0.14 12.44 -10.35
CA VAL A 229 0.84 11.69 -11.16
C VAL A 229 1.08 12.39 -12.50
N LYS A 230 0.03 12.95 -13.12
CA LYS A 230 0.11 13.61 -14.43
C LYS A 230 0.60 15.06 -14.35
N GLY A 231 0.74 15.62 -13.14
CA GLY A 231 1.20 17.00 -12.93
C GLY A 231 0.20 18.09 -13.33
N ARG A 232 -1.04 17.74 -13.72
CA ARG A 232 -2.10 18.70 -14.00
C ARG A 232 -3.50 18.13 -13.79
N SER A 233 -4.44 18.99 -13.43
CA SER A 233 -5.87 18.64 -13.42
C SER A 233 -6.48 18.86 -14.82
N LYS A 234 -7.48 18.05 -15.15
CA LYS A 234 -8.32 18.24 -16.34
C LYS A 234 -9.52 19.12 -16.02
N THR A 235 -9.96 19.88 -17.00
CA THR A 235 -11.25 20.55 -16.96
C THR A 235 -12.38 19.55 -17.19
N ASP A 236 -13.62 19.91 -16.81
CA ASP A 236 -14.78 19.05 -17.06
C ASP A 236 -14.96 18.78 -18.56
N GLN A 237 -14.65 19.74 -19.42
CA GLN A 237 -14.72 19.55 -20.88
C GLN A 237 -13.68 18.55 -21.40
N GLU A 238 -12.46 18.58 -20.89
CA GLU A 238 -11.42 17.57 -21.22
C GLU A 238 -11.82 16.17 -20.74
N LEU A 239 -12.41 16.08 -19.54
CA LEU A 239 -12.91 14.81 -19.01
C LEU A 239 -14.09 14.28 -19.85
N VAL A 240 -15.01 15.15 -20.26
CA VAL A 240 -16.11 14.77 -21.16
C VAL A 240 -15.58 14.22 -22.48
N GLN A 241 -14.56 14.84 -23.07
CA GLN A 241 -13.96 14.34 -24.31
C GLN A 241 -13.30 12.98 -24.09
N ASP A 242 -12.50 12.82 -23.02
CA ASP A 242 -11.90 11.52 -22.68
C ASP A 242 -12.94 10.43 -22.50
N LEU A 243 -14.05 10.76 -21.81
CA LEU A 243 -15.12 9.79 -21.55
C LEU A 243 -15.89 9.44 -22.83
N LYS A 244 -16.07 10.38 -23.75
CA LYS A 244 -16.62 10.09 -25.10
C LYS A 244 -15.72 9.12 -25.86
N ASP A 245 -14.44 9.37 -25.87
CA ASP A 245 -13.45 8.52 -26.53
C ASP A 245 -13.39 7.12 -25.88
N PHE A 246 -13.49 7.08 -24.55
CA PHE A 246 -13.53 5.85 -23.76
C PHE A 246 -14.80 5.02 -24.01
N ILE A 247 -15.97 5.66 -24.17
CA ILE A 247 -17.24 5.03 -24.56
C ILE A 247 -17.13 4.47 -25.97
N GLY A 248 -16.58 5.28 -26.90
CA GLY A 248 -16.45 4.90 -28.31
C GLY A 248 -17.79 4.52 -28.96
N TRP A 249 -17.83 3.37 -29.59
CA TRP A 249 -19.01 2.87 -30.32
C TRP A 249 -20.06 2.16 -29.44
N LYS A 250 -19.81 2.06 -28.12
CA LYS A 250 -20.66 1.29 -27.22
C LYS A 250 -22.05 1.90 -27.05
N ASN A 251 -23.09 1.08 -27.13
CA ASN A 251 -24.46 1.49 -26.84
C ASN A 251 -24.62 1.78 -25.34
N MET A 252 -24.22 2.99 -24.91
CA MET A 252 -24.25 3.45 -23.55
C MET A 252 -25.68 3.81 -23.15
N ARG A 253 -26.25 3.00 -22.24
CA ARG A 253 -27.62 3.21 -21.76
C ARG A 253 -27.71 4.22 -20.64
N THR A 254 -26.76 4.20 -19.72
CA THR A 254 -26.81 5.02 -18.51
C THR A 254 -25.43 5.25 -17.95
N ILE A 255 -25.21 6.47 -17.48
CA ILE A 255 -24.01 6.89 -16.75
C ILE A 255 -24.43 7.27 -15.33
N TYR A 256 -23.81 6.62 -14.36
CA TYR A 256 -23.98 6.87 -12.94
C TYR A 256 -22.79 7.71 -12.43
N ILE A 257 -23.06 8.76 -11.71
CA ILE A 257 -22.03 9.64 -11.13
C ILE A 257 -22.52 10.15 -9.77
N ASP A 258 -21.58 10.40 -8.86
CA ASP A 258 -21.91 10.94 -7.54
C ASP A 258 -22.74 12.26 -7.68
N PRO A 259 -23.84 12.39 -6.95
CA PRO A 259 -24.62 13.64 -6.92
C PRO A 259 -23.80 14.89 -6.62
N ALA A 260 -22.74 14.78 -5.83
CA ALA A 260 -21.84 15.89 -5.49
C ALA A 260 -21.01 16.40 -6.69
N ALA A 261 -20.85 15.62 -7.75
CA ALA A 261 -20.11 15.98 -8.96
C ALA A 261 -20.93 16.87 -9.91
N ALA A 262 -21.53 17.93 -9.41
CA ALA A 262 -22.53 18.74 -10.15
C ALA A 262 -21.99 19.33 -11.45
N SER A 263 -20.75 19.83 -11.46
CA SER A 263 -20.15 20.48 -12.64
C SER A 263 -19.94 19.48 -13.79
N LEU A 264 -19.32 18.33 -13.50
CA LEU A 264 -19.09 17.30 -14.51
C LEU A 264 -20.42 16.71 -15.01
N LYS A 265 -21.41 16.52 -14.13
CA LYS A 265 -22.75 16.06 -14.49
C LYS A 265 -23.42 16.98 -15.53
N ILE A 266 -23.35 18.30 -15.31
CA ILE A 266 -23.88 19.29 -16.27
C ILE A 266 -23.13 19.18 -17.60
N ALA A 267 -21.81 19.11 -17.58
CA ALA A 267 -21.00 19.02 -18.79
C ALA A 267 -21.29 17.73 -19.60
N LEU A 268 -21.46 16.60 -18.93
CA LEU A 268 -21.84 15.33 -19.56
C LEU A 268 -23.23 15.42 -20.21
N ARG A 269 -24.22 16.03 -19.55
CA ARG A 269 -25.57 16.25 -20.11
C ARG A 269 -25.56 17.17 -21.33
N GLN A 270 -24.78 18.26 -21.29
CA GLN A 270 -24.57 19.15 -22.41
C GLN A 270 -23.90 18.48 -23.61
N ALA A 271 -23.21 17.41 -23.38
CA ALA A 271 -22.54 16.59 -24.38
C ALA A 271 -23.43 15.42 -24.89
N ASP A 272 -24.73 15.44 -24.58
CA ASP A 272 -25.75 14.43 -24.95
C ASP A 272 -25.46 13.01 -24.41
N LEU A 273 -24.76 12.92 -23.26
CA LEU A 273 -24.50 11.65 -22.60
C LEU A 273 -25.63 11.30 -21.61
N PRO A 274 -26.04 10.02 -21.53
CA PRO A 274 -27.21 9.57 -20.76
C PRO A 274 -26.93 9.49 -19.25
N VAL A 275 -26.73 10.62 -18.59
CA VAL A 275 -26.43 10.74 -17.15
C VAL A 275 -27.71 10.78 -16.33
N ILE A 276 -27.80 9.97 -15.31
CA ILE A 276 -28.87 9.98 -14.31
C ILE A 276 -28.35 10.50 -12.95
N ASP A 277 -29.30 10.92 -12.14
CA ASP A 277 -29.05 11.35 -10.74
C ASP A 277 -28.91 10.16 -9.82
#